data_1c8105ce6966b9f41e4e1cd1dd10ccce
#
_entry.id   1c8105ce6966b9f41e4e1cd1dd10ccce
#
_cell.length_a   1.000
_cell.length_b   1.000
_cell.length_c   1.000
_cell.angle_alpha   90.00
_cell.angle_beta   90.00
_cell.angle_gamma   90.00
#
_symmetry.space_group_name_H-M   'P 1'
#
loop_
_entity.id
_entity.type
_entity.pdbx_description
1 polymer ?
#
loop_
_entity_poly.entity_id
_entity_poly.type
_entity_poly.pdbx_seq_one_letter_code
_entity_poly.pdbx_strand_id
1 'polypeptide(L)'
;TIDLFPVQHTYQVSATYTLQNKTTQPIYRILINFSEELKITTAHFHSSTETIPFTKAIGFIDLKKAFLPGDTASFQFSFSYHWDGFSKLEPFNAIVENGAFIRISNYFPQIGYQTDFEIADDRERKKRNQGPSTPLCLLDGERDSNDNFIQLDMIVSTAADQTAIGIGELSAQWNYKNRNYFQYKTNAPVPFRFAVSSAAYATKRVKYEGKSIEIFYHPSHRENIDRLIENAKLSLDYCQQHFSPYPFHTIRFAEISSYTYGFAGTAYPATIFAPEHMVFH
;
A
#
# COMPACT_ATOMS: atom_id res chain seq x y z
N THR A 1 -6.97 -8.84 -4.46
CA THR A 1 -7.21 -8.24 -5.78
C THR A 1 -7.63 -6.79 -5.61
N ILE A 2 -7.11 -5.92 -6.45
CA ILE A 2 -7.47 -4.50 -6.55
C ILE A 2 -7.90 -4.27 -7.99
N ASP A 3 -9.16 -3.95 -8.21
CA ASP A 3 -9.73 -3.73 -9.53
C ASP A 3 -9.94 -2.23 -9.74
N LEU A 4 -9.14 -1.62 -10.62
CA LEU A 4 -9.19 -0.20 -10.95
C LEU A 4 -10.14 0.03 -12.13
N PHE A 5 -11.02 1.01 -12.00
CA PHE A 5 -11.94 1.48 -13.05
C PHE A 5 -11.71 2.98 -13.29
N PRO A 6 -10.63 3.34 -14.02
CA PRO A 6 -10.21 4.74 -14.15
C PRO A 6 -11.30 5.66 -14.71
N VAL A 7 -12.01 5.23 -15.75
CA VAL A 7 -13.10 6.03 -16.39
C VAL A 7 -14.27 6.27 -15.43
N GLN A 8 -14.54 5.33 -14.51
CA GLN A 8 -15.60 5.46 -13.51
C GLN A 8 -15.11 6.13 -12.22
N HIS A 9 -13.85 6.52 -12.14
CA HIS A 9 -13.21 7.08 -10.94
C HIS A 9 -13.40 6.21 -9.69
N THR A 10 -13.38 4.88 -9.86
CA THR A 10 -13.60 3.92 -8.76
C THR A 10 -12.54 2.85 -8.70
N TYR A 11 -12.44 2.21 -7.54
CA TYR A 11 -11.76 0.94 -7.40
C TYR A 11 -12.54 0.01 -6.46
N GLN A 12 -12.25 -1.28 -6.59
CA GLN A 12 -12.78 -2.32 -5.74
C GLN A 12 -11.64 -3.15 -5.19
N VAL A 13 -11.76 -3.55 -3.94
CA VAL A 13 -10.77 -4.40 -3.25
C VAL A 13 -11.46 -5.64 -2.72
N SER A 14 -10.82 -6.78 -2.93
CA SER A 14 -11.13 -8.04 -2.24
C SER A 14 -9.82 -8.61 -1.71
N ALA A 15 -9.70 -8.73 -0.39
CA ALA A 15 -8.45 -9.10 0.25
C ALA A 15 -8.65 -10.03 1.44
N THR A 16 -7.59 -10.72 1.81
CA THR A 16 -7.51 -11.57 2.99
C THR A 16 -6.22 -11.26 3.74
N TYR A 17 -6.35 -10.96 5.03
CA TYR A 17 -5.23 -10.97 5.95
C TYR A 17 -5.08 -12.35 6.56
N THR A 18 -3.87 -12.84 6.62
CA THR A 18 -3.48 -13.92 7.52
C THR A 18 -2.88 -13.30 8.77
N LEU A 19 -3.55 -13.46 9.89
CA LEU A 19 -3.18 -12.87 11.18
C LEU A 19 -2.56 -13.95 12.07
N GLN A 20 -1.55 -13.55 12.86
CA GLN A 20 -0.98 -14.41 13.89
C GLN A 20 -0.91 -13.63 15.20
N ASN A 21 -1.31 -14.25 16.30
CA ASN A 21 -1.07 -13.68 17.61
C ASN A 21 0.42 -13.83 17.98
N LYS A 22 1.16 -12.73 17.80
CA LYS A 22 2.59 -12.65 18.16
C LYS A 22 2.83 -12.19 19.60
N THR A 23 1.76 -11.86 20.33
CA THR A 23 1.88 -11.46 21.73
C THR A 23 2.08 -12.67 22.64
N THR A 24 2.47 -12.44 23.89
CA THR A 24 2.59 -13.48 24.93
C THR A 24 1.27 -13.73 25.66
N GLN A 25 0.19 -13.01 25.30
CA GLN A 25 -1.09 -13.05 26.00
C GLN A 25 -2.21 -13.57 25.09
N PRO A 26 -3.22 -14.26 25.65
CA PRO A 26 -4.45 -14.58 24.93
C PRO A 26 -5.22 -13.31 24.55
N ILE A 27 -5.70 -13.24 23.31
CA ILE A 27 -6.52 -12.14 22.80
C ILE A 27 -7.98 -12.60 22.77
N TYR A 28 -8.86 -11.84 23.43
CA TYR A 28 -10.31 -12.09 23.46
C TYR A 28 -11.09 -11.09 22.61
N ARG A 29 -10.44 -10.00 22.20
CA ARG A 29 -11.08 -8.90 21.49
C ARG A 29 -10.11 -8.29 20.50
N ILE A 30 -10.55 -8.09 19.28
CA ILE A 30 -9.74 -7.52 18.19
C ILE A 30 -10.41 -6.23 17.72
N LEU A 31 -9.68 -5.12 17.75
CA LEU A 31 -10.12 -3.85 17.18
C LEU A 31 -9.92 -3.90 15.67
N ILE A 32 -10.96 -3.53 14.91
CA ILE A 32 -10.91 -3.35 13.46
C ILE A 32 -11.33 -1.90 13.16
N ASN A 33 -10.57 -1.25 12.31
CA ASN A 33 -10.83 0.10 11.85
C ASN A 33 -10.72 0.20 10.34
N PHE A 34 -11.85 0.41 9.65
CA PHE A 34 -11.93 0.80 8.24
C PHE A 34 -12.04 2.31 8.14
N SER A 35 -11.55 2.91 7.06
CA SER A 35 -11.87 4.30 6.72
C SER A 35 -13.37 4.48 6.52
N GLU A 36 -13.94 5.54 7.07
CA GLU A 36 -15.39 5.83 7.00
C GLU A 36 -15.87 6.12 5.56
N GLU A 37 -14.96 6.48 4.66
CA GLU A 37 -15.26 6.81 3.27
C GLU A 37 -15.52 5.57 2.39
N LEU A 38 -15.20 4.39 2.90
CA LEU A 38 -15.32 3.14 2.16
C LEU A 38 -16.72 2.57 2.21
N LYS A 39 -17.18 2.06 1.07
CA LYS A 39 -18.36 1.21 1.03
C LYS A 39 -17.93 -0.24 1.26
N ILE A 40 -18.01 -0.68 2.51
CA ILE A 40 -17.72 -2.07 2.89
C ILE A 40 -18.81 -2.98 2.34
N THR A 41 -18.43 -3.99 1.58
CA THR A 41 -19.35 -4.97 0.99
C THR A 41 -19.42 -6.22 1.86
N THR A 42 -18.27 -6.73 2.29
CA THR A 42 -18.16 -7.90 3.18
C THR A 42 -16.96 -7.73 4.09
N ALA A 43 -17.08 -8.22 5.32
CA ALA A 43 -15.94 -8.39 6.21
C ALA A 43 -16.22 -9.53 7.20
N HIS A 44 -15.31 -10.51 7.29
CA HIS A 44 -15.46 -11.69 8.13
C HIS A 44 -14.12 -12.06 8.76
N PHE A 45 -14.16 -12.30 10.06
CA PHE A 45 -13.05 -12.89 10.78
C PHE A 45 -13.27 -14.40 10.89
N HIS A 46 -12.25 -15.17 10.55
CA HIS A 46 -12.29 -16.64 10.60
C HIS A 46 -11.13 -17.13 11.48
N SER A 47 -11.48 -17.84 12.54
CA SER A 47 -10.53 -18.61 13.34
C SER A 47 -10.77 -20.11 13.14
N SER A 48 -9.98 -20.94 13.78
CA SER A 48 -10.17 -22.40 13.77
C SER A 48 -11.52 -22.85 14.37
N THR A 49 -12.19 -21.98 15.13
CA THR A 49 -13.39 -22.33 15.91
C THR A 49 -14.65 -21.56 15.52
N GLU A 50 -14.50 -20.41 14.86
CA GLU A 50 -15.66 -19.55 14.58
C GLU A 50 -15.44 -18.64 13.37
N THR A 51 -16.55 -18.24 12.77
CA THR A 51 -16.61 -17.18 11.75
C THR A 51 -17.49 -16.06 12.27
N ILE A 52 -16.95 -14.85 12.35
CA ILE A 52 -17.63 -13.68 12.89
C ILE A 52 -17.73 -12.61 11.80
N PRO A 53 -18.95 -12.22 11.40
CA PRO A 53 -19.14 -11.10 10.49
C PRO A 53 -18.81 -9.78 11.18
N PHE A 54 -18.22 -8.84 10.42
CA PHE A 54 -17.94 -7.49 10.87
C PHE A 54 -18.64 -6.49 9.95
N THR A 55 -19.51 -5.66 10.50
CA THR A 55 -20.42 -4.79 9.73
C THR A 55 -20.25 -3.30 10.03
N LYS A 56 -19.30 -2.96 10.90
CA LYS A 56 -19.04 -1.58 11.33
C LYS A 56 -17.83 -1.02 10.60
N ALA A 57 -17.72 0.30 10.48
CA ALA A 57 -16.48 0.92 10.05
C ALA A 57 -15.40 0.75 11.13
N ILE A 58 -15.74 1.04 12.40
CA ILE A 58 -14.86 0.91 13.54
C ILE A 58 -15.57 0.09 14.63
N GLY A 59 -14.89 -0.90 15.19
CA GLY A 59 -15.44 -1.69 16.30
C GLY A 59 -14.58 -2.86 16.71
N PHE A 60 -15.08 -3.58 17.71
CA PHE A 60 -14.41 -4.77 18.22
C PHE A 60 -15.08 -6.03 17.71
N ILE A 61 -14.27 -7.05 17.42
CA ILE A 61 -14.68 -8.44 17.30
C ILE A 61 -14.43 -9.10 18.65
N ASP A 62 -15.51 -9.54 19.31
CA ASP A 62 -15.42 -10.30 20.56
C ASP A 62 -15.35 -11.79 20.24
N LEU A 63 -14.28 -12.44 20.67
CA LEU A 63 -14.02 -13.86 20.39
C LEU A 63 -14.62 -14.73 21.50
N LYS A 64 -15.35 -15.79 21.13
CA LYS A 64 -15.89 -16.78 22.09
C LYS A 64 -14.79 -17.62 22.72
N LYS A 65 -13.72 -17.87 21.96
CA LYS A 65 -12.52 -18.55 22.45
C LYS A 65 -11.32 -17.63 22.28
N ALA A 66 -10.42 -17.67 23.26
CA ALA A 66 -9.18 -16.91 23.21
C ALA A 66 -8.37 -17.26 21.95
N PHE A 67 -7.86 -16.25 21.28
CA PHE A 67 -6.85 -16.36 20.24
C PHE A 67 -5.48 -16.42 20.93
N LEU A 68 -4.96 -17.64 21.12
CA LEU A 68 -3.78 -17.91 21.93
C LEU A 68 -2.50 -17.45 21.24
N PRO A 69 -1.40 -17.22 22.01
CA PRO A 69 -0.10 -16.95 21.44
C PRO A 69 0.29 -18.02 20.38
N GLY A 70 0.68 -17.57 19.20
CA GLY A 70 1.03 -18.44 18.07
C GLY A 70 -0.13 -18.88 17.18
N ASP A 71 -1.39 -18.76 17.65
CA ASP A 71 -2.56 -19.06 16.82
C ASP A 71 -2.62 -18.20 15.57
N THR A 72 -3.26 -18.74 14.53
CA THR A 72 -3.49 -18.04 13.26
C THR A 72 -4.99 -17.91 12.97
N ALA A 73 -5.34 -16.82 12.31
CA ALA A 73 -6.69 -16.52 11.85
C ALA A 73 -6.65 -15.82 10.50
N SER A 74 -7.79 -15.69 9.81
CA SER A 74 -7.89 -14.86 8.63
C SER A 74 -8.97 -13.81 8.79
N PHE A 75 -8.73 -12.64 8.18
CA PHE A 75 -9.72 -11.59 8.05
C PHE A 75 -9.94 -11.31 6.58
N GLN A 76 -11.08 -11.72 6.06
CA GLN A 76 -11.49 -11.52 4.67
C GLN A 76 -12.39 -10.30 4.57
N PHE A 77 -12.14 -9.44 3.60
CA PHE A 77 -12.94 -8.25 3.41
C PHE A 77 -12.99 -7.83 1.94
N SER A 78 -14.06 -7.10 1.62
CA SER A 78 -14.23 -6.44 0.32
C SER A 78 -14.84 -5.07 0.53
N PHE A 79 -14.33 -4.10 -0.20
CA PHE A 79 -14.86 -2.75 -0.21
C PHE A 79 -14.70 -2.10 -1.58
N SER A 80 -15.43 -1.01 -1.80
CA SER A 80 -15.28 -0.14 -2.95
C SER A 80 -15.16 1.31 -2.50
N TYR A 81 -14.52 2.10 -3.36
CA TYR A 81 -14.33 3.52 -3.18
C TYR A 81 -14.61 4.26 -4.49
N HIS A 82 -15.22 5.42 -4.41
CA HIS A 82 -15.39 6.34 -5.52
C HIS A 82 -14.61 7.62 -5.23
N TRP A 83 -13.68 7.98 -6.11
CA TRP A 83 -12.91 9.20 -5.99
C TRP A 83 -13.70 10.39 -6.53
N ASP A 84 -13.91 11.37 -5.67
CA ASP A 84 -14.47 12.66 -6.04
C ASP A 84 -13.32 13.66 -6.20
N GLY A 85 -13.04 14.08 -7.44
CA GLY A 85 -11.93 14.98 -7.77
C GLY A 85 -11.99 16.35 -7.09
N PHE A 86 -13.12 16.70 -6.48
CA PHE A 86 -13.30 17.92 -5.71
C PHE A 86 -13.17 17.72 -4.20
N SER A 87 -12.92 16.50 -3.74
CA SER A 87 -12.70 16.24 -2.32
C SER A 87 -11.39 16.84 -1.85
N LYS A 88 -11.46 17.69 -0.82
CA LYS A 88 -10.29 18.26 -0.15
C LYS A 88 -9.62 17.28 0.83
N LEU A 89 -10.26 16.14 1.11
CA LEU A 89 -9.88 15.22 2.18
C LEU A 89 -8.89 14.15 1.73
N GLU A 90 -8.59 14.05 0.43
CA GLU A 90 -7.73 13.02 -0.14
C GLU A 90 -6.56 13.60 -0.96
N PRO A 91 -5.68 14.37 -0.31
CA PRO A 91 -4.43 14.72 -0.95
C PRO A 91 -3.65 13.44 -1.26
N PHE A 92 -2.85 13.44 -2.32
CA PHE A 92 -1.95 12.35 -2.73
C PHE A 92 -2.59 11.14 -3.39
N ASN A 93 -3.88 11.17 -3.74
CA ASN A 93 -4.54 10.16 -4.56
C ASN A 93 -5.25 10.80 -5.73
N ALA A 94 -5.35 10.08 -6.84
CA ALA A 94 -6.19 10.45 -7.97
C ALA A 94 -6.63 9.20 -8.71
N ILE A 95 -7.88 9.16 -9.15
CA ILE A 95 -8.39 8.13 -10.06
C ILE A 95 -8.92 8.84 -11.28
N VAL A 96 -8.06 9.02 -12.26
CA VAL A 96 -8.38 9.71 -13.51
C VAL A 96 -8.27 8.74 -14.67
N GLU A 97 -8.88 9.08 -15.80
CA GLU A 97 -8.97 8.22 -16.97
C GLU A 97 -7.60 7.66 -17.40
N ASN A 98 -6.56 8.50 -17.39
CA ASN A 98 -5.19 8.08 -17.64
C ASN A 98 -4.24 8.70 -16.62
N GLY A 99 -3.70 7.90 -15.71
CA GLY A 99 -2.79 8.34 -14.66
C GLY A 99 -3.33 8.18 -13.23
N ALA A 100 -4.19 7.18 -13.00
CA ALA A 100 -4.66 6.85 -11.66
C ALA A 100 -3.49 6.47 -10.73
N PHE A 101 -3.53 6.97 -9.49
CA PHE A 101 -2.60 6.63 -8.43
C PHE A 101 -3.30 6.62 -7.08
N ILE A 102 -3.08 5.58 -6.29
CA ILE A 102 -3.73 5.41 -4.99
C ILE A 102 -2.72 4.85 -3.99
N ARG A 103 -2.56 5.51 -2.86
CA ARG A 103 -1.87 4.99 -1.68
C ARG A 103 -2.79 3.99 -0.97
N ILE A 104 -3.03 2.88 -1.62
CA ILE A 104 -4.11 1.94 -1.30
C ILE A 104 -4.00 1.37 0.12
N SER A 105 -2.80 1.25 0.70
CA SER A 105 -2.62 0.78 2.08
C SER A 105 -3.33 1.64 3.11
N ASN A 106 -3.57 2.93 2.82
CA ASN A 106 -4.27 3.84 3.73
C ASN A 106 -5.77 3.49 3.88
N TYR A 107 -6.31 2.75 2.93
CA TYR A 107 -7.72 2.35 2.89
C TYR A 107 -7.95 0.91 3.38
N PHE A 108 -6.90 0.16 3.60
CA PHE A 108 -7.01 -1.19 4.13
C PHE A 108 -7.32 -1.15 5.63
N PRO A 109 -8.15 -2.07 6.15
CA PRO A 109 -8.53 -2.06 7.56
C PRO A 109 -7.32 -2.22 8.47
N GLN A 110 -7.24 -1.35 9.47
CA GLN A 110 -6.24 -1.42 10.53
C GLN A 110 -6.68 -2.45 11.57
N ILE A 111 -5.75 -3.29 12.00
CA ILE A 111 -5.98 -4.33 13.01
C ILE A 111 -5.28 -3.94 14.30
N GLY A 112 -6.04 -3.91 15.40
CA GLY A 112 -5.51 -3.57 16.70
C GLY A 112 -5.35 -2.06 16.93
N TYR A 113 -4.67 -1.73 18.01
CA TYR A 113 -4.41 -0.35 18.39
C TYR A 113 -3.34 0.29 17.47
N GLN A 114 -3.59 1.53 17.06
CA GLN A 114 -2.70 2.29 16.21
C GLN A 114 -2.34 3.61 16.91
N THR A 115 -1.07 3.85 17.17
CA THR A 115 -0.58 5.08 17.83
C THR A 115 -0.86 6.33 17.00
N ASP A 116 -0.90 6.23 15.69
CA ASP A 116 -1.18 7.35 14.77
C ASP A 116 -2.58 7.95 14.95
N PHE A 117 -3.51 7.20 15.56
CA PHE A 117 -4.85 7.69 15.87
C PHE A 117 -4.98 8.24 17.31
N GLU A 118 -3.90 8.28 18.07
CA GLU A 118 -3.92 8.94 19.38
C GLU A 118 -4.06 10.45 19.24
N ILE A 119 -4.71 11.03 20.25
CA ILE A 119 -4.74 12.47 20.41
C ILE A 119 -3.31 12.93 20.74
N ALA A 120 -2.65 13.63 19.80
CA ALA A 120 -1.28 14.12 19.98
C ALA A 120 -1.19 15.37 20.88
N ASP A 121 -2.25 16.15 20.98
CA ASP A 121 -2.28 17.39 21.78
C ASP A 121 -2.47 17.09 23.28
N ASP A 122 -1.49 17.43 24.10
CA ASP A 122 -1.51 17.18 25.56
C ASP A 122 -2.66 17.88 26.27
N ARG A 123 -3.15 19.03 25.80
CA ARG A 123 -4.26 19.75 26.41
C ARG A 123 -5.56 19.02 26.16
N GLU A 124 -5.75 18.52 24.93
CA GLU A 124 -6.92 17.70 24.60
C GLU A 124 -6.90 16.36 25.34
N ARG A 125 -5.72 15.74 25.51
CA ARG A 125 -5.56 14.53 26.34
C ARG A 125 -5.97 14.78 27.78
N LYS A 126 -5.49 15.87 28.39
CA LYS A 126 -5.86 16.28 29.79
C LYS A 126 -7.35 16.54 29.95
N LYS A 127 -7.99 17.23 28.99
CA LYS A 127 -9.44 17.45 29.00
C LYS A 127 -10.25 16.16 29.01
N ARG A 128 -9.70 15.09 28.42
CA ARG A 128 -10.33 13.76 28.30
C ARG A 128 -9.87 12.79 29.39
N ASN A 129 -9.13 13.23 30.37
CA ASN A 129 -8.52 12.42 31.44
C ASN A 129 -7.66 11.28 30.91
N GLN A 130 -6.96 11.50 29.77
CA GLN A 130 -6.00 10.57 29.22
C GLN A 130 -4.60 10.86 29.77
N GLY A 131 -3.81 9.79 29.93
CA GLY A 131 -2.39 9.89 30.27
C GLY A 131 -1.56 10.59 29.16
N PRO A 132 -0.26 10.80 29.37
CA PRO A 132 0.62 11.36 28.36
C PRO A 132 0.60 10.46 27.09
N SER A 133 0.95 11.06 25.95
CA SER A 133 1.12 10.28 24.71
C SER A 133 2.22 9.22 24.86
N THR A 134 2.11 8.15 24.10
CA THR A 134 3.15 7.12 24.06
C THR A 134 4.48 7.76 23.64
N PRO A 135 5.56 7.60 24.42
CA PRO A 135 6.86 8.18 24.05
C PRO A 135 7.38 7.55 22.76
N LEU A 136 8.13 8.33 21.99
CA LEU A 136 8.83 7.81 20.83
C LEU A 136 9.84 6.72 21.24
N CYS A 137 9.88 5.64 20.48
CA CYS A 137 10.90 4.60 20.68
C CYS A 137 12.30 5.19 20.49
N LEU A 138 13.19 4.84 21.40
CA LEU A 138 14.61 5.18 21.26
C LEU A 138 15.21 4.36 20.08
N LEU A 139 16.24 4.91 19.43
CA LEU A 139 16.91 4.26 18.30
C LEU A 139 17.44 2.86 18.66
N ASP A 140 17.92 2.69 19.89
CA ASP A 140 18.46 1.43 20.43
C ASP A 140 17.39 0.64 21.21
N GLY A 141 16.12 1.09 21.22
CA GLY A 141 15.02 0.43 21.89
C GLY A 141 14.47 -0.76 21.11
N GLU A 142 13.65 -1.57 21.76
CA GLU A 142 12.85 -2.57 21.06
C GLU A 142 11.97 -1.87 20.03
N ARG A 143 11.86 -2.45 18.83
CA ARG A 143 10.97 -1.94 17.79
C ARG A 143 9.56 -1.90 18.34
N ASP A 144 8.80 -0.86 17.96
CA ASP A 144 7.40 -0.78 18.30
C ASP A 144 6.71 -2.09 17.87
N SER A 145 6.03 -2.73 18.80
CA SER A 145 5.27 -3.97 18.55
C SER A 145 4.19 -3.78 17.47
N ASN A 146 3.86 -2.54 17.15
CA ASN A 146 2.90 -2.15 16.11
C ASN A 146 3.51 -2.10 14.70
N ASP A 147 4.83 -2.14 14.55
CA ASP A 147 5.50 -2.24 13.24
C ASP A 147 5.27 -3.63 12.62
N ASN A 148 4.11 -3.78 12.01
CA ASN A 148 3.76 -5.02 11.33
C ASN A 148 4.39 -5.08 9.94
N PHE A 149 5.39 -5.93 9.80
CA PHE A 149 5.89 -6.33 8.49
C PHE A 149 4.97 -7.40 7.89
N ILE A 150 4.65 -7.26 6.62
CA ILE A 150 3.75 -8.15 5.87
C ILE A 150 4.46 -8.80 4.68
N GLN A 151 4.00 -9.97 4.28
CA GLN A 151 4.21 -10.49 2.94
C GLN A 151 3.01 -10.11 2.08
N LEU A 152 3.26 -9.50 0.93
CA LEU A 152 2.22 -9.04 0.03
C LEU A 152 2.20 -9.90 -1.24
N ASP A 153 1.03 -10.42 -1.58
CA ASP A 153 0.68 -10.98 -2.87
C ASP A 153 -0.53 -10.21 -3.40
N MET A 154 -0.32 -9.39 -4.42
CA MET A 154 -1.30 -8.41 -4.88
C MET A 154 -1.54 -8.58 -6.37
N ILE A 155 -2.81 -8.75 -6.75
CA ILE A 155 -3.25 -8.68 -8.15
C ILE A 155 -3.91 -7.33 -8.36
N VAL A 156 -3.43 -6.57 -9.33
CA VAL A 156 -4.04 -5.31 -9.75
C VAL A 156 -4.59 -5.48 -11.15
N SER A 157 -5.86 -5.15 -11.36
CA SER A 157 -6.43 -5.12 -12.70
C SER A 157 -6.83 -3.72 -13.14
N THR A 158 -6.76 -3.47 -14.43
CA THR A 158 -7.09 -2.17 -15.03
C THR A 158 -7.68 -2.33 -16.43
N ALA A 159 -7.96 -1.23 -17.12
CA ALA A 159 -8.44 -1.20 -18.51
C ALA A 159 -7.44 -1.88 -19.46
N ALA A 160 -7.93 -2.38 -20.59
CA ALA A 160 -7.13 -3.17 -21.54
C ALA A 160 -6.01 -2.37 -22.23
N ASP A 161 -6.11 -1.07 -22.29
CA ASP A 161 -5.15 -0.13 -22.86
C ASP A 161 -4.15 0.41 -21.82
N GLN A 162 -4.28 -0.02 -20.56
CA GLN A 162 -3.44 0.46 -19.46
C GLN A 162 -2.57 -0.63 -18.85
N THR A 163 -1.48 -0.21 -18.25
CA THR A 163 -0.60 -1.02 -17.41
C THR A 163 -0.78 -0.59 -15.95
N ALA A 164 -1.09 -1.54 -15.07
CA ALA A 164 -1.12 -1.27 -13.65
C ALA A 164 0.23 -1.58 -13.00
N ILE A 165 0.69 -0.70 -12.13
CA ILE A 165 1.95 -0.82 -11.39
C ILE A 165 1.63 -0.96 -9.91
N GLY A 166 2.22 -2.00 -9.30
CA GLY A 166 2.22 -2.22 -7.86
C GLY A 166 3.61 -2.16 -7.26
N ILE A 167 3.74 -2.54 -6.00
CA ILE A 167 5.02 -2.68 -5.31
C ILE A 167 5.50 -4.13 -5.34
N GLY A 168 6.79 -4.36 -5.11
CA GLY A 168 7.41 -5.70 -5.20
C GLY A 168 7.73 -6.12 -6.63
N GLU A 169 7.96 -7.41 -6.82
CA GLU A 169 8.34 -7.98 -8.11
C GLU A 169 7.10 -8.40 -8.90
N LEU A 170 7.07 -8.07 -10.20
CA LEU A 170 6.02 -8.54 -11.12
C LEU A 170 6.22 -10.05 -11.35
N SER A 171 5.30 -10.87 -10.85
CA SER A 171 5.37 -12.34 -10.94
C SER A 171 4.57 -12.91 -12.11
N ALA A 172 3.47 -12.25 -12.50
CA ALA A 172 2.63 -12.65 -13.62
C ALA A 172 1.87 -11.45 -14.21
N GLN A 173 1.52 -11.57 -15.50
CA GLN A 173 0.59 -10.67 -16.17
C GLN A 173 -0.26 -11.45 -17.17
N TRP A 174 -1.53 -11.08 -17.33
CA TRP A 174 -2.45 -11.70 -18.29
C TRP A 174 -3.58 -10.74 -18.66
N ASN A 175 -4.30 -11.07 -19.72
CA ASN A 175 -5.55 -10.40 -20.10
C ASN A 175 -6.72 -11.35 -19.88
N TYR A 176 -7.81 -10.83 -19.34
CA TYR A 176 -9.06 -11.55 -19.19
C TYR A 176 -10.26 -10.60 -19.26
N LYS A 177 -11.28 -10.95 -20.04
CA LYS A 177 -12.51 -10.16 -20.23
C LYS A 177 -12.21 -8.67 -20.50
N ASN A 178 -11.31 -8.41 -21.43
CA ASN A 178 -10.90 -7.07 -21.84
C ASN A 178 -10.34 -6.19 -20.68
N ARG A 179 -9.66 -6.82 -19.73
CA ARG A 179 -8.92 -6.15 -18.66
C ARG A 179 -7.52 -6.75 -18.55
N ASN A 180 -6.55 -5.93 -18.23
CA ASN A 180 -5.18 -6.34 -17.94
C ASN A 180 -5.03 -6.60 -16.44
N TYR A 181 -4.33 -7.68 -16.09
CA TYR A 181 -4.04 -8.13 -14.74
C TYR A 181 -2.54 -8.22 -14.53
N PHE A 182 -2.07 -7.76 -13.38
CA PHE A 182 -0.66 -7.76 -12.99
C PHE A 182 -0.55 -8.27 -11.57
N GLN A 183 0.21 -9.34 -11.36
CA GLN A 183 0.45 -9.89 -10.02
C GLN A 183 1.83 -9.45 -9.52
N TYR A 184 1.85 -8.81 -8.38
CA TYR A 184 3.05 -8.35 -7.68
C TYR A 184 3.22 -9.10 -6.38
N LYS A 185 4.47 -9.52 -6.06
CA LYS A 185 4.81 -10.23 -4.82
C LYS A 185 6.02 -9.61 -4.16
N THR A 186 6.04 -9.65 -2.83
CA THR A 186 7.24 -9.31 -2.06
C THR A 186 7.94 -10.60 -1.65
N ASN A 187 9.26 -10.67 -1.91
CA ASN A 187 10.08 -11.84 -1.59
C ASN A 187 10.52 -11.88 -0.12
N ALA A 188 10.39 -10.75 0.58
CA ALA A 188 10.68 -10.60 2.00
C ALA A 188 9.57 -9.78 2.66
N PRO A 189 9.42 -9.85 3.99
CA PRO A 189 8.50 -9.00 4.71
C PRO A 189 8.83 -7.51 4.50
N VAL A 190 7.79 -6.71 4.25
CA VAL A 190 7.86 -5.26 4.00
C VAL A 190 6.93 -4.52 4.95
N PRO A 191 7.17 -3.23 5.25
CA PRO A 191 6.23 -2.43 6.03
C PRO A 191 4.84 -2.43 5.39
N PHE A 192 3.79 -2.28 6.19
CA PHE A 192 2.40 -2.16 5.73
C PHE A 192 2.18 -0.82 5.02
N ARG A 193 2.85 -0.64 3.91
CA ARG A 193 2.82 0.57 3.09
C ARG A 193 2.96 0.20 1.63
N PHE A 194 1.88 0.33 0.86
CA PHE A 194 1.84 -0.01 -0.56
C PHE A 194 0.90 0.90 -1.33
N ALA A 195 1.19 1.06 -2.62
CA ALA A 195 0.46 1.90 -3.54
C ALA A 195 0.32 1.21 -4.88
N VAL A 196 -0.62 1.69 -5.69
CA VAL A 196 -0.86 1.24 -7.06
C VAL A 196 -1.04 2.43 -7.98
N SER A 197 -0.62 2.28 -9.23
CA SER A 197 -0.93 3.23 -10.29
C SER A 197 -1.43 2.51 -11.54
N SER A 198 -2.07 3.24 -12.44
CA SER A 198 -2.50 2.72 -13.74
C SER A 198 -2.55 3.83 -14.77
N ALA A 199 -1.92 3.60 -15.92
CA ALA A 199 -1.98 4.49 -17.08
C ALA A 199 -1.59 3.76 -18.36
N ALA A 200 -1.80 4.42 -19.51
CA ALA A 200 -1.29 4.00 -20.82
C ALA A 200 0.20 4.36 -20.94
N TYR A 201 1.03 3.64 -20.17
CA TYR A 201 2.46 3.89 -20.09
C TYR A 201 3.22 3.46 -21.33
N ALA A 202 4.17 4.31 -21.78
CA ALA A 202 5.37 3.83 -22.47
C ALA A 202 6.35 3.28 -21.43
N THR A 203 7.18 2.32 -21.84
CA THR A 203 8.12 1.66 -20.92
C THR A 203 9.52 1.62 -21.53
N LYS A 204 10.51 2.02 -20.74
CA LYS A 204 11.92 1.79 -21.05
C LYS A 204 12.55 0.90 -19.99
N ARG A 205 13.26 -0.16 -20.43
CA ARG A 205 13.91 -1.15 -19.55
C ARG A 205 15.38 -1.25 -19.89
N VAL A 206 16.21 -1.27 -18.85
CA VAL A 206 17.66 -1.44 -18.97
C VAL A 206 18.12 -2.45 -17.92
N LYS A 207 19.02 -3.36 -18.32
CA LYS A 207 19.71 -4.25 -17.38
C LYS A 207 20.96 -3.57 -16.86
N TYR A 208 21.17 -3.64 -15.56
CA TYR A 208 22.33 -3.09 -14.88
C TYR A 208 22.68 -3.93 -13.65
N GLU A 209 23.92 -4.44 -13.55
CA GLU A 209 24.43 -5.23 -12.41
C GLU A 209 23.47 -6.36 -11.97
N GLY A 210 22.92 -7.10 -12.94
CA GLY A 210 21.97 -8.18 -12.69
C GLY A 210 20.56 -7.75 -12.31
N LYS A 211 20.30 -6.45 -12.22
CA LYS A 211 19.00 -5.85 -11.89
C LYS A 211 18.31 -5.30 -13.15
N SER A 212 17.00 -5.07 -13.07
CA SER A 212 16.20 -4.42 -14.09
C SER A 212 15.83 -3.01 -13.63
N ILE A 213 16.25 -1.99 -14.37
CA ILE A 213 15.76 -0.63 -14.20
C ILE A 213 14.62 -0.44 -15.20
N GLU A 214 13.42 -0.12 -14.71
CA GLU A 214 12.21 0.03 -15.52
C GLU A 214 11.62 1.41 -15.28
N ILE A 215 11.38 2.14 -16.37
CA ILE A 215 10.75 3.47 -16.32
C ILE A 215 9.41 3.37 -17.05
N PHE A 216 8.33 3.66 -16.35
CA PHE A 216 6.97 3.76 -16.86
C PHE A 216 6.57 5.22 -16.90
N TYR A 217 6.30 5.75 -18.10
CA TYR A 217 6.12 7.17 -18.31
C TYR A 217 5.05 7.45 -19.38
N HIS A 218 4.49 8.64 -19.36
CA HIS A 218 3.59 9.09 -20.42
C HIS A 218 4.36 9.22 -21.75
N PRO A 219 3.83 8.73 -22.87
CA PRO A 219 4.57 8.73 -24.17
C PRO A 219 5.11 10.08 -24.62
N SER A 220 4.55 11.19 -24.17
CA SER A 220 5.02 12.55 -24.48
C SER A 220 6.17 13.03 -23.57
N HIS A 221 6.44 12.37 -22.43
CA HIS A 221 7.40 12.82 -21.41
C HIS A 221 8.71 12.04 -21.54
N ARG A 222 9.47 12.26 -22.62
CA ARG A 222 10.67 11.48 -22.97
C ARG A 222 11.99 12.13 -22.57
N GLU A 223 11.99 13.40 -22.24
CA GLU A 223 13.20 14.22 -22.18
C GLU A 223 14.17 13.76 -21.09
N ASN A 224 13.69 13.39 -19.92
CA ASN A 224 14.53 13.02 -18.77
C ASN A 224 14.73 11.51 -18.57
N ILE A 225 14.18 10.65 -19.42
CA ILE A 225 14.18 9.18 -19.20
C ILE A 225 15.60 8.61 -19.15
N ASP A 226 16.49 9.01 -20.06
CA ASP A 226 17.87 8.54 -20.07
C ASP A 226 18.65 9.03 -18.86
N ARG A 227 18.45 10.28 -18.47
CA ARG A 227 19.06 10.88 -17.28
C ARG A 227 18.59 10.17 -16.00
N LEU A 228 17.31 9.82 -15.93
CA LEU A 228 16.75 9.08 -14.79
C LEU A 228 17.40 7.70 -14.67
N ILE A 229 17.61 6.99 -15.79
CA ILE A 229 18.29 5.70 -15.82
C ILE A 229 19.74 5.85 -15.33
N GLU A 230 20.50 6.82 -15.81
CA GLU A 230 21.87 7.04 -15.37
C GLU A 230 21.95 7.42 -13.88
N ASN A 231 21.04 8.27 -13.40
CA ASN A 231 20.97 8.60 -11.98
C ASN A 231 20.61 7.39 -11.12
N ALA A 232 19.74 6.49 -11.61
CA ALA A 232 19.41 5.25 -10.91
C ALA A 232 20.62 4.33 -10.80
N LYS A 233 21.43 4.18 -11.86
CA LYS A 233 22.70 3.41 -11.82
C LYS A 233 23.67 3.98 -10.79
N LEU A 234 23.94 5.28 -10.86
CA LEU A 234 24.83 5.96 -9.91
C LEU A 234 24.36 5.81 -8.46
N SER A 235 23.05 5.89 -8.23
CA SER A 235 22.47 5.71 -6.90
C SER A 235 22.62 4.28 -6.41
N LEU A 236 22.40 3.28 -7.27
CA LEU A 236 22.59 1.87 -6.94
C LEU A 236 24.05 1.58 -6.57
N ASP A 237 25.01 2.08 -7.36
CA ASP A 237 26.44 1.91 -7.08
C ASP A 237 26.84 2.54 -5.75
N TYR A 238 26.41 3.80 -5.53
CA TYR A 238 26.69 4.51 -4.30
C TYR A 238 26.11 3.79 -3.07
N CYS A 239 24.84 3.39 -3.15
CA CYS A 239 24.18 2.69 -2.04
C CYS A 239 24.82 1.31 -1.76
N GLN A 240 25.20 0.57 -2.81
CA GLN A 240 25.86 -0.72 -2.68
C GLN A 240 27.24 -0.59 -2.05
N GLN A 241 27.98 0.46 -2.40
CA GLN A 241 29.33 0.72 -1.87
C GLN A 241 29.31 1.20 -0.42
N HIS A 242 28.34 2.06 -0.03
CA HIS A 242 28.37 2.76 1.24
C HIS A 242 27.40 2.24 2.29
N PHE A 243 26.39 1.44 1.91
CA PHE A 243 25.37 0.95 2.83
C PHE A 243 25.20 -0.57 2.71
N SER A 244 24.43 -1.02 1.72
CA SER A 244 24.14 -2.43 1.47
C SER A 244 23.71 -2.70 0.04
N PRO A 245 23.83 -3.95 -0.45
CA PRO A 245 23.28 -4.32 -1.74
C PRO A 245 21.77 -4.04 -1.80
N TYR A 246 21.29 -3.52 -2.94
CA TYR A 246 19.88 -3.33 -3.17
C TYR A 246 19.14 -4.68 -3.19
N PRO A 247 18.12 -4.91 -2.32
CA PRO A 247 17.59 -6.23 -2.04
C PRO A 247 16.62 -6.77 -3.11
N PHE A 248 16.19 -5.94 -4.08
CA PHE A 248 15.23 -6.33 -5.10
C PHE A 248 15.93 -6.61 -6.45
N HIS A 249 15.28 -7.38 -7.32
CA HIS A 249 15.75 -7.62 -8.70
C HIS A 249 15.35 -6.49 -9.66
N THR A 250 14.33 -5.73 -9.31
CA THR A 250 13.82 -4.63 -10.13
C THR A 250 13.84 -3.33 -9.35
N ILE A 251 14.25 -2.24 -9.99
CA ILE A 251 13.97 -0.87 -9.54
C ILE A 251 13.05 -0.23 -10.58
N ARG A 252 11.87 0.17 -10.17
CA ARG A 252 10.83 0.67 -11.06
C ARG A 252 10.53 2.12 -10.71
N PHE A 253 10.49 2.97 -11.73
CA PHE A 253 9.98 4.33 -11.64
C PHE A 253 8.66 4.38 -12.41
N ALA A 254 7.62 4.86 -11.78
CA ALA A 254 6.31 5.04 -12.38
C ALA A 254 5.87 6.49 -12.26
N GLU A 255 5.64 7.11 -13.42
CA GLU A 255 5.06 8.43 -13.52
C GLU A 255 3.61 8.40 -13.03
N ILE A 256 3.23 9.39 -12.24
CA ILE A 256 1.85 9.58 -11.81
C ILE A 256 1.38 10.98 -12.15
N SER A 257 0.07 11.13 -12.32
CA SER A 257 -0.54 12.38 -12.71
C SER A 257 -0.32 13.50 -11.70
N SER A 258 -0.16 14.73 -12.17
CA SER A 258 -0.13 15.97 -11.36
C SER A 258 -1.41 16.23 -10.58
N TYR A 259 -2.51 15.53 -10.90
CA TYR A 259 -3.74 15.56 -10.07
C TYR A 259 -3.54 14.95 -8.66
N THR A 260 -2.43 14.25 -8.42
CA THR A 260 -2.01 13.83 -7.07
C THR A 260 -1.43 15.01 -6.28
N TYR A 261 -2.24 16.03 -6.05
CA TYR A 261 -1.83 17.28 -5.44
C TYR A 261 -1.07 17.07 -4.11
N GLY A 262 0.06 17.79 -3.96
CA GLY A 262 0.90 17.71 -2.76
C GLY A 262 1.82 16.49 -2.68
N PHE A 263 1.75 15.55 -3.63
CA PHE A 263 2.64 14.38 -3.68
C PHE A 263 3.96 14.76 -4.39
N ALA A 264 5.07 14.56 -3.71
CA ALA A 264 6.40 14.89 -4.25
C ALA A 264 7.16 13.67 -4.79
N GLY A 265 6.72 12.47 -4.45
CA GLY A 265 7.37 11.21 -4.78
C GLY A 265 7.58 10.34 -3.56
N THR A 266 7.46 9.04 -3.73
CA THR A 266 7.64 8.07 -2.64
C THR A 266 8.24 6.77 -3.16
N ALA A 267 9.23 6.28 -2.42
CA ALA A 267 9.81 4.96 -2.64
C ALA A 267 9.04 3.90 -1.84
N TYR A 268 8.74 2.81 -2.52
CA TYR A 268 8.17 1.57 -1.98
C TYR A 268 9.08 0.40 -2.37
N PRO A 269 8.90 -0.80 -1.80
CA PRO A 269 9.66 -1.98 -2.24
C PRO A 269 9.61 -2.15 -3.77
N ALA A 270 10.77 -2.13 -4.39
CA ALA A 270 11.02 -2.23 -5.84
C ALA A 270 10.37 -1.14 -6.72
N THR A 271 9.67 -0.15 -6.18
CA THR A 271 8.92 0.83 -6.98
C THR A 271 8.97 2.23 -6.38
N ILE A 272 9.23 3.23 -7.24
CA ILE A 272 9.20 4.65 -6.90
C ILE A 272 8.10 5.29 -7.74
N PHE A 273 7.12 5.90 -7.10
CA PHE A 273 6.12 6.73 -7.77
C PHE A 273 6.54 8.20 -7.70
N ALA A 274 6.51 8.90 -8.81
CA ALA A 274 6.86 10.32 -8.89
C ALA A 274 5.92 11.07 -9.84
N PRO A 275 5.48 12.28 -9.48
CA PRO A 275 4.60 13.09 -10.33
C PRO A 275 5.33 13.53 -11.61
N GLU A 276 4.56 13.64 -12.68
CA GLU A 276 5.02 14.03 -14.01
C GLU A 276 5.90 15.29 -13.99
N HIS A 277 5.48 16.35 -13.29
CA HIS A 277 6.15 17.65 -13.24
C HIS A 277 7.48 17.68 -12.47
N MET A 278 7.83 16.64 -11.71
CA MET A 278 9.05 16.63 -10.90
C MET A 278 10.22 15.90 -11.56
N VAL A 279 9.94 14.84 -12.29
CA VAL A 279 10.98 13.89 -12.73
C VAL A 279 10.98 13.71 -14.24
N PHE A 280 9.82 13.78 -14.87
CA PHE A 280 9.61 13.36 -16.26
C PHE A 280 9.62 14.52 -17.27
N HIS A 281 9.49 15.74 -16.82
CA HIS A 281 9.61 16.97 -17.64
C HIS A 281 10.96 17.62 -17.50
#